data_4f2cb28d3b29ab65ba25bd83ccb92a00
#
_entry.id   4f2cb28d3b29ab65ba25bd83ccb92a00
#
_cell.length_a   1.000
_cell.length_b   1.000
_cell.length_c   1.000
_cell.angle_alpha   90.00
_cell.angle_beta   90.00
_cell.angle_gamma   90.00
#
_symmetry.space_group_name_H-M   'P 1'
#
loop_
_entity.id
_entity.type
_entity.pdbx_description
1 polymer ?
#
loop_
_entity_poly.entity_id
_entity_poly.type
_entity_poly.pdbx_seq_one_letter_code
_entity_poly.pdbx_strand_id
1 'polypeptide(L)'
;MGQKINPTGLRIGIIKDWESKWYADKDYADLLHEDIKIREYLENRLRIAAVSSIEIERAANRVNITIHTGKPGMVIGKGGSEVEALRKSLNSLTGKRVHINIVEIKKVDLNAKLVADNIARQLENRISFRRAQKQTIQRTMRSGAKGIKTQVSGRLGGADIARAEHYSEGTVPLHTLRADIDYGTAEADTTYGKLGVKVWIYRGEVLPTKTNKK
;
A
#
# COMPACT_ATOMS: atom_id res chain seq x y z
N MET A 1 0.91 -27.56 2.05
CA MET A 1 -0.09 -26.45 2.05
C MET A 1 0.11 -25.62 0.79
N GLY A 2 -0.97 -25.29 0.08
CA GLY A 2 -0.88 -24.51 -1.16
C GLY A 2 -0.43 -23.07 -0.95
N GLN A 3 0.27 -22.53 -1.93
CA GLN A 3 0.67 -21.13 -1.98
C GLN A 3 -0.58 -20.24 -2.18
N LYS A 4 -0.61 -19.08 -1.52
CA LYS A 4 -1.69 -18.10 -1.70
C LYS A 4 -1.20 -16.99 -2.61
N ILE A 5 -1.95 -16.73 -3.68
CA ILE A 5 -1.68 -15.64 -4.61
C ILE A 5 -1.96 -14.27 -3.97
N ASN A 6 -1.30 -13.23 -4.47
CA ASN A 6 -1.60 -11.85 -4.10
C ASN A 6 -3.03 -11.48 -4.55
N PRO A 7 -3.92 -11.08 -3.63
CA PRO A 7 -5.31 -10.75 -3.96
C PRO A 7 -5.45 -9.58 -4.93
N THR A 8 -4.53 -8.61 -4.89
CA THR A 8 -4.50 -7.48 -5.82
C THR A 8 -4.17 -7.96 -7.23
N GLY A 9 -3.13 -8.78 -7.38
CA GLY A 9 -2.73 -9.34 -8.68
C GLY A 9 -3.81 -10.20 -9.33
N LEU A 10 -4.56 -10.98 -8.52
CA LEU A 10 -5.67 -11.80 -9.01
C LEU A 10 -6.84 -10.96 -9.59
N ARG A 11 -6.97 -9.70 -9.18
CA ARG A 11 -8.07 -8.79 -9.53
C ARG A 11 -7.71 -7.71 -10.54
N ILE A 12 -6.46 -7.68 -10.99
CA ILE A 12 -6.02 -6.76 -12.05
C ILE A 12 -6.79 -7.08 -13.34
N GLY A 13 -7.29 -6.03 -13.99
CA GLY A 13 -8.12 -6.15 -15.19
C GLY A 13 -9.60 -6.49 -14.93
N ILE A 14 -10.00 -6.79 -13.68
CA ILE A 14 -11.40 -7.04 -13.28
C ILE A 14 -11.94 -5.89 -12.43
N ILE A 15 -11.30 -5.62 -11.29
CA ILE A 15 -11.70 -4.56 -10.34
C ILE A 15 -10.56 -3.57 -10.12
N LYS A 16 -9.32 -4.08 -10.10
CA LYS A 16 -8.11 -3.28 -9.87
C LYS A 16 -7.45 -2.94 -11.21
N ASP A 17 -6.82 -1.77 -11.25
CA ASP A 17 -5.99 -1.34 -12.37
C ASP A 17 -4.51 -1.40 -11.98
N TRP A 18 -3.63 -1.22 -12.96
CA TRP A 18 -2.19 -1.16 -12.75
C TRP A 18 -1.77 0.13 -12.06
N GLU A 19 -0.75 0.05 -11.22
CA GLU A 19 -0.15 1.23 -10.59
C GLU A 19 0.77 2.00 -11.55
N SER A 20 1.39 1.30 -12.50
CA SER A 20 2.16 1.89 -13.58
C SER A 20 1.36 1.85 -14.87
N LYS A 21 0.93 3.02 -15.37
CA LYS A 21 0.03 3.19 -16.52
C LYS A 21 0.82 3.71 -17.71
N TRP A 22 1.64 2.84 -18.30
CA TRP A 22 2.40 3.13 -19.49
C TRP A 22 2.71 1.85 -20.28
N TYR A 23 3.03 2.01 -21.55
CA TYR A 23 3.43 0.93 -22.44
C TYR A 23 4.77 1.28 -23.09
N ALA A 24 5.68 0.32 -23.18
CA ALA A 24 6.94 0.43 -23.92
C ALA A 24 7.30 -0.93 -24.48
N ASP A 25 8.00 -0.94 -25.61
CA ASP A 25 8.47 -2.16 -26.28
C ASP A 25 9.99 -2.33 -26.04
N LYS A 26 10.83 -1.54 -26.69
CA LYS A 26 12.30 -1.66 -26.61
C LYS A 26 12.90 -1.15 -25.32
N ASP A 27 12.37 -0.06 -24.78
CA ASP A 27 12.92 0.63 -23.60
C ASP A 27 12.24 0.18 -22.29
N TYR A 28 11.54 -0.95 -22.31
CA TYR A 28 10.77 -1.42 -21.15
C TYR A 28 11.65 -1.62 -19.91
N ALA A 29 12.81 -2.23 -20.05
CA ALA A 29 13.70 -2.52 -18.92
C ALA A 29 14.18 -1.23 -18.24
N ASP A 30 14.60 -0.24 -19.03
CA ASP A 30 15.12 1.03 -18.50
C ASP A 30 14.04 1.82 -17.79
N LEU A 31 12.83 1.88 -18.37
CA LEU A 31 11.69 2.56 -17.77
C LEU A 31 11.21 1.87 -16.48
N LEU A 32 11.25 0.54 -16.44
CA LEU A 32 10.91 -0.23 -15.23
C LEU A 32 11.91 0.03 -14.10
N HIS A 33 13.21 0.03 -14.41
CA HIS A 33 14.23 0.36 -13.41
C HIS A 33 14.12 1.81 -12.91
N GLU A 34 13.75 2.73 -13.79
CA GLU A 34 13.47 4.12 -13.41
C GLU A 34 12.27 4.20 -12.46
N ASP A 35 11.16 3.47 -12.74
CA ASP A 35 9.99 3.40 -11.85
C ASP A 35 10.33 2.83 -10.47
N ILE A 36 11.14 1.77 -10.41
CA ILE A 36 11.57 1.18 -9.13
C ILE A 36 12.35 2.21 -8.31
N LYS A 37 13.33 2.91 -8.92
CA LYS A 37 14.10 3.95 -8.25
C LYS A 37 13.22 5.11 -7.74
N ILE A 38 12.22 5.52 -8.53
CA ILE A 38 11.25 6.56 -8.14
C ILE A 38 10.47 6.09 -6.90
N ARG A 39 9.94 4.86 -6.90
CA ARG A 39 9.17 4.30 -5.78
C ARG A 39 10.01 4.20 -4.53
N GLU A 40 11.20 3.62 -4.60
CA GLU A 40 12.12 3.51 -3.47
C GLU A 40 12.50 4.88 -2.88
N TYR A 41 12.80 5.85 -3.73
CA TYR A 41 13.11 7.21 -3.29
C TYR A 41 11.92 7.85 -2.55
N LEU A 42 10.71 7.75 -3.12
CA LEU A 42 9.50 8.31 -2.52
C LEU A 42 9.10 7.60 -1.23
N GLU A 43 9.16 6.28 -1.18
CA GLU A 43 8.85 5.50 0.03
C GLU A 43 9.80 5.85 1.18
N ASN A 44 11.10 5.95 0.90
CA ASN A 44 12.09 6.32 1.90
C ASN A 44 11.90 7.76 2.41
N ARG A 45 11.68 8.70 1.52
CA ARG A 45 11.52 10.13 1.87
C ARG A 45 10.20 10.39 2.58
N LEU A 46 9.13 9.70 2.19
CA LEU A 46 7.76 9.90 2.68
C LEU A 46 7.30 8.87 3.71
N ARG A 47 8.22 8.14 4.34
CA ARG A 47 7.92 7.08 5.33
C ARG A 47 6.98 7.54 6.45
N ILE A 48 7.04 8.83 6.84
CA ILE A 48 6.21 9.40 7.92
C ILE A 48 4.85 9.88 7.38
N ALA A 49 4.74 10.16 6.10
CA ALA A 49 3.55 10.74 5.48
C ALA A 49 2.40 9.74 5.24
N ALA A 50 2.55 8.47 5.63
CA ALA A 50 1.56 7.42 5.43
C ALA A 50 1.12 7.29 3.96
N VAL A 51 2.08 6.99 3.08
CA VAL A 51 1.85 6.72 1.66
C VAL A 51 1.25 5.33 1.50
N SER A 52 0.17 5.24 0.73
CA SER A 52 -0.53 3.98 0.43
C SER A 52 -0.08 3.38 -0.88
N SER A 53 -0.18 4.14 -1.96
CA SER A 53 0.19 3.72 -3.30
C SER A 53 0.75 4.89 -4.10
N ILE A 54 1.59 4.57 -5.07
CA ILE A 54 2.21 5.52 -5.98
C ILE A 54 1.86 5.08 -7.40
N GLU A 55 1.02 5.84 -8.08
CA GLU A 55 0.69 5.62 -9.48
C GLU A 55 1.64 6.42 -10.37
N ILE A 56 2.16 5.78 -11.42
CA ILE A 56 3.09 6.39 -12.36
C ILE A 56 2.51 6.31 -13.77
N GLU A 57 2.29 7.46 -14.38
CA GLU A 57 1.87 7.58 -15.76
C GLU A 57 3.00 8.21 -16.56
N ARG A 58 3.33 7.65 -17.72
CA ARG A 58 4.37 8.15 -18.60
C ARG A 58 3.79 8.62 -19.91
N ALA A 59 4.13 9.84 -20.29
CA ALA A 59 4.03 10.36 -21.64
C ALA A 59 5.47 10.59 -22.15
N ALA A 60 5.65 10.82 -23.46
CA ALA A 60 6.98 10.86 -24.11
C ALA A 60 8.07 11.57 -23.27
N ASN A 61 7.84 12.81 -22.82
CA ASN A 61 8.81 13.62 -22.05
C ASN A 61 8.31 14.04 -20.67
N ARG A 62 7.23 13.44 -20.18
CA ARG A 62 6.63 13.77 -18.88
C ARG A 62 6.35 12.51 -18.10
N VAL A 63 6.57 12.59 -16.79
CA VAL A 63 6.22 11.55 -15.83
C VAL A 63 5.25 12.18 -14.84
N ASN A 64 4.01 11.66 -14.80
CA ASN A 64 3.03 12.08 -13.82
C ASN A 64 3.03 11.05 -12.69
N ILE A 65 3.27 11.51 -11.48
CA ILE A 65 3.30 10.67 -10.27
C ILE A 65 2.13 11.09 -9.39
N THR A 66 1.22 10.16 -9.14
CA THR A 66 0.10 10.39 -8.22
C THR A 66 0.37 9.66 -6.92
N ILE A 67 0.50 10.40 -5.82
CA ILE A 67 0.78 9.87 -4.49
C ILE A 67 -0.50 9.86 -3.67
N HIS A 68 -0.95 8.65 -3.31
CA HIS A 68 -2.08 8.47 -2.40
C HIS A 68 -1.57 8.44 -0.96
N THR A 69 -1.97 9.42 -0.14
CA THR A 69 -1.46 9.60 1.22
C THR A 69 -2.58 9.85 2.22
N GLY A 70 -2.38 9.35 3.46
CA GLY A 70 -3.26 9.67 4.59
C GLY A 70 -2.94 11.02 5.26
N LYS A 71 -1.79 11.64 4.94
CA LYS A 71 -1.33 12.92 5.53
C LYS A 71 -0.79 13.86 4.46
N PRO A 72 -1.66 14.44 3.62
CA PRO A 72 -1.22 15.26 2.48
C PRO A 72 -0.39 16.48 2.90
N GLY A 73 -0.70 17.09 4.05
CA GLY A 73 0.03 18.25 4.56
C GLY A 73 1.52 18.00 4.79
N MET A 74 1.92 16.76 5.12
CA MET A 74 3.33 16.40 5.31
C MET A 74 4.07 16.25 3.98
N VAL A 75 3.36 15.85 2.93
CA VAL A 75 3.94 15.73 1.58
C VAL A 75 4.06 17.11 0.92
N ILE A 76 3.07 17.97 1.13
CA ILE A 76 3.04 19.32 0.56
C ILE A 76 4.09 20.21 1.23
N GLY A 77 4.21 20.13 2.55
CA GLY A 77 5.07 21.00 3.35
C GLY A 77 4.55 22.43 3.46
N LYS A 78 5.29 23.29 4.14
CA LYS A 78 4.94 24.70 4.31
C LYS A 78 5.05 25.43 2.97
N GLY A 79 3.93 25.97 2.46
CA GLY A 79 3.90 26.70 1.19
C GLY A 79 4.29 25.88 -0.04
N GLY A 80 4.24 24.54 0.01
CA GLY A 80 4.59 23.68 -1.12
C GLY A 80 6.10 23.40 -1.27
N SER A 81 6.93 23.79 -0.30
CA SER A 81 8.39 23.66 -0.37
C SER A 81 8.87 22.20 -0.50
N GLU A 82 8.21 21.26 0.19
CA GLU A 82 8.59 19.83 0.14
C GLU A 82 8.26 19.22 -1.23
N VAL A 83 7.10 19.51 -1.80
CA VAL A 83 6.74 19.03 -3.14
C VAL A 83 7.69 19.57 -4.21
N GLU A 84 8.10 20.84 -4.11
CA GLU A 84 9.06 21.41 -5.06
C GLU A 84 10.44 20.78 -4.92
N ALA A 85 10.88 20.51 -3.69
CA ALA A 85 12.13 19.79 -3.42
C ALA A 85 12.08 18.37 -4.00
N LEU A 86 10.97 17.64 -3.76
CA LEU A 86 10.74 16.31 -4.33
C LEU A 86 10.76 16.34 -5.86
N ARG A 87 10.07 17.30 -6.47
CA ARG A 87 10.03 17.47 -7.92
C ARG A 87 11.42 17.71 -8.51
N LYS A 88 12.24 18.57 -7.88
CA LYS A 88 13.61 18.84 -8.32
C LYS A 88 14.48 17.58 -8.25
N SER A 89 14.41 16.84 -7.14
CA SER A 89 15.17 15.60 -6.97
C SER A 89 14.75 14.53 -7.99
N LEU A 90 13.44 14.37 -8.23
CA LEU A 90 12.94 13.42 -9.21
C LEU A 90 13.28 13.81 -10.65
N ASN A 91 13.23 15.10 -10.99
CA ASN A 91 13.72 15.58 -12.29
C ASN A 91 15.20 15.25 -12.52
N SER A 92 16.03 15.38 -11.47
CA SER A 92 17.45 15.03 -11.54
C SER A 92 17.67 13.52 -11.69
N LEU A 93 16.82 12.69 -11.05
CA LEU A 93 16.89 11.23 -11.16
C LEU A 93 16.46 10.70 -12.52
N THR A 94 15.42 11.28 -13.11
CA THR A 94 14.79 10.77 -14.35
C THR A 94 15.26 11.50 -15.61
N GLY A 95 15.85 12.68 -15.47
CA GLY A 95 16.15 13.55 -16.62
C GLY A 95 14.94 14.06 -17.40
N LYS A 96 13.72 13.81 -16.90
CA LYS A 96 12.44 14.16 -17.51
C LYS A 96 11.67 15.16 -16.65
N ARG A 97 10.65 15.79 -17.22
CA ARG A 97 9.75 16.65 -16.43
C ARG A 97 8.81 15.82 -15.59
N VAL A 98 8.93 15.90 -14.27
CA VAL A 98 8.06 15.21 -13.33
C VAL A 98 6.97 16.16 -12.83
N HIS A 99 5.73 15.66 -12.84
CA HIS A 99 4.58 16.30 -12.21
C HIS A 99 4.08 15.43 -11.06
N ILE A 100 3.85 16.04 -9.90
CA ILE A 100 3.42 15.31 -8.70
C ILE A 100 2.00 15.74 -8.36
N ASN A 101 1.08 14.77 -8.33
CA ASN A 101 -0.28 14.93 -7.84
C ASN A 101 -0.39 14.27 -6.46
N ILE A 102 -1.09 14.90 -5.54
CA ILE A 102 -1.30 14.37 -4.19
C ILE A 102 -2.80 14.15 -4.00
N VAL A 103 -3.15 12.91 -3.69
CA VAL A 103 -4.53 12.50 -3.43
C VAL A 103 -4.67 12.08 -1.98
N GLU A 104 -5.61 12.69 -1.26
CA GLU A 104 -5.89 12.37 0.13
C GLU A 104 -6.75 11.12 0.26
N ILE A 105 -6.34 10.23 1.16
CA ILE A 105 -7.11 9.06 1.58
C ILE A 105 -7.94 9.44 2.81
N LYS A 106 -9.25 9.68 2.60
CA LYS A 106 -10.16 10.08 3.69
C LYS A 106 -10.32 9.01 4.78
N LYS A 107 -10.33 7.72 4.40
CA LYS A 107 -10.51 6.59 5.33
C LYS A 107 -9.23 5.76 5.41
N VAL A 108 -8.29 6.18 6.24
CA VAL A 108 -6.99 5.54 6.42
C VAL A 108 -7.13 4.09 6.91
N ASP A 109 -8.07 3.83 7.83
CA ASP A 109 -8.30 2.50 8.41
C ASP A 109 -8.91 1.48 7.41
N LEU A 110 -9.37 1.91 6.23
CA LEU A 110 -9.84 1.02 5.16
C LEU A 110 -8.77 0.74 4.10
N ASN A 111 -7.55 1.23 4.29
CA ASN A 111 -6.43 0.98 3.38
C ASN A 111 -5.48 -0.04 4.00
N ALA A 112 -5.30 -1.17 3.33
CA ALA A 112 -4.55 -2.30 3.86
C ALA A 112 -3.05 -2.00 4.07
N LYS A 113 -2.44 -1.20 3.19
CA LYS A 113 -1.03 -0.80 3.33
C LYS A 113 -0.82 0.06 4.57
N LEU A 114 -1.66 1.09 4.76
CA LEU A 114 -1.56 1.99 5.91
C LEU A 114 -1.84 1.28 7.24
N VAL A 115 -2.77 0.33 7.22
CA VAL A 115 -3.07 -0.52 8.37
C VAL A 115 -1.90 -1.45 8.70
N ALA A 116 -1.25 -2.04 7.68
CA ALA A 116 -0.07 -2.88 7.86
C ALA A 116 1.11 -2.07 8.44
N ASP A 117 1.37 -0.88 7.91
CA ASP A 117 2.41 0.03 8.41
C ASP A 117 2.14 0.47 9.85
N ASN A 118 0.87 0.68 10.21
CA ASN A 118 0.50 1.01 11.59
C ASN A 118 0.80 -0.16 12.56
N ILE A 119 0.47 -1.40 12.16
CA ILE A 119 0.82 -2.59 12.96
C ILE A 119 2.35 -2.70 13.08
N ALA A 120 3.09 -2.54 11.98
CA ALA A 120 4.54 -2.62 11.98
C ALA A 120 5.18 -1.61 12.96
N ARG A 121 4.76 -0.35 12.91
CA ARG A 121 5.21 0.69 13.85
C ARG A 121 4.89 0.37 15.32
N GLN A 122 3.72 -0.22 15.58
CA GLN A 122 3.37 -0.64 16.95
C GLN A 122 4.30 -1.76 17.43
N LEU A 123 4.68 -2.69 16.55
CA LEU A 123 5.62 -3.77 16.88
C LEU A 123 7.04 -3.23 17.13
N GLU A 124 7.50 -2.27 16.33
CA GLU A 124 8.76 -1.56 16.54
C GLU A 124 8.80 -0.84 17.91
N ASN A 125 7.65 -0.27 18.31
CA ASN A 125 7.47 0.35 19.63
C ASN A 125 7.25 -0.67 20.76
N ARG A 126 7.54 -1.95 20.54
CA ARG A 126 7.45 -3.04 21.54
C ARG A 126 6.05 -3.28 22.10
N ILE A 127 5.00 -2.89 21.38
CA ILE A 127 3.62 -3.24 21.72
C ILE A 127 3.39 -4.72 21.43
N SER A 128 2.68 -5.41 22.33
CA SER A 128 2.34 -6.82 22.11
C SER A 128 1.62 -7.02 20.77
N PHE A 129 2.10 -7.96 19.96
CA PHE A 129 1.54 -8.26 18.64
C PHE A 129 0.04 -8.64 18.69
N ARG A 130 -0.42 -9.27 19.78
CA ARG A 130 -1.84 -9.60 19.99
C ARG A 130 -2.67 -8.33 20.17
N ARG A 131 -2.18 -7.38 20.96
CA ARG A 131 -2.85 -6.11 21.20
C ARG A 131 -2.88 -5.25 19.94
N ALA A 132 -1.76 -5.15 19.24
CA ALA A 132 -1.64 -4.39 18.00
C ALA A 132 -2.64 -4.89 16.92
N GLN A 133 -2.71 -6.21 16.70
CA GLN A 133 -3.63 -6.80 15.74
C GLN A 133 -5.09 -6.58 16.15
N LYS A 134 -5.48 -6.90 17.40
CA LYS A 134 -6.87 -6.77 17.86
C LYS A 134 -7.36 -5.31 17.81
N GLN A 135 -6.55 -4.36 18.26
CA GLN A 135 -6.89 -2.93 18.22
C GLN A 135 -7.09 -2.44 16.78
N THR A 136 -6.22 -2.87 15.87
CA THR A 136 -6.31 -2.48 14.46
C THR A 136 -7.54 -3.08 13.80
N ILE A 137 -7.83 -4.36 14.03
CA ILE A 137 -9.04 -5.02 13.53
C ILE A 137 -10.29 -4.28 13.98
N GLN A 138 -10.39 -3.95 15.24
CA GLN A 138 -11.54 -3.23 15.80
C GLN A 138 -11.73 -1.83 15.15
N ARG A 139 -10.63 -1.10 14.89
CA ARG A 139 -10.70 0.19 14.19
C ARG A 139 -11.20 0.05 12.77
N THR A 140 -10.65 -0.91 12.02
CA THR A 140 -11.03 -1.16 10.63
C THR A 140 -12.50 -1.58 10.52
N MET A 141 -12.99 -2.45 11.41
CA MET A 141 -14.41 -2.84 11.44
C MET A 141 -15.33 -1.65 11.76
N ARG A 142 -14.94 -0.79 12.70
CA ARG A 142 -15.69 0.47 13.00
C ARG A 142 -15.71 1.44 11.82
N SER A 143 -14.65 1.46 11.00
CA SER A 143 -14.57 2.30 9.78
C SER A 143 -15.46 1.81 8.64
N GLY A 144 -16.11 0.63 8.79
CA GLY A 144 -17.06 0.08 7.86
C GLY A 144 -16.54 -1.01 6.93
N ALA A 145 -15.43 -1.67 7.27
CA ALA A 145 -15.00 -2.89 6.57
C ALA A 145 -16.00 -4.03 6.81
N LYS A 146 -16.24 -4.86 5.79
CA LYS A 146 -17.07 -6.06 5.92
C LYS A 146 -16.31 -7.26 6.49
N GLY A 147 -14.99 -7.18 6.44
CA GLY A 147 -14.10 -8.16 7.05
C GLY A 147 -12.65 -7.76 6.94
N ILE A 148 -11.86 -8.23 7.88
CA ILE A 148 -10.42 -8.03 7.92
C ILE A 148 -9.73 -9.31 8.38
N LYS A 149 -8.55 -9.56 7.80
CA LYS A 149 -7.62 -10.58 8.25
C LYS A 149 -6.24 -9.96 8.38
N THR A 150 -5.60 -10.16 9.53
CA THR A 150 -4.22 -9.74 9.78
C THR A 150 -3.36 -10.95 10.07
N GLN A 151 -2.12 -10.94 9.64
CA GLN A 151 -1.13 -11.98 9.92
C GLN A 151 0.20 -11.31 10.25
N VAL A 152 0.80 -11.75 11.35
CA VAL A 152 2.16 -11.35 11.73
C VAL A 152 3.02 -12.60 11.80
N SER A 153 4.18 -12.58 11.18
CA SER A 153 5.10 -13.71 11.08
C SER A 153 6.53 -13.30 11.43
N GLY A 154 7.25 -14.21 12.07
CA GLY A 154 8.63 -14.02 12.52
C GLY A 154 8.82 -14.46 13.97
N ARG A 155 9.86 -13.94 14.63
CA ARG A 155 10.16 -14.22 16.05
C ARG A 155 9.26 -13.37 16.96
N LEU A 156 8.00 -13.80 17.09
CA LEU A 156 6.97 -13.07 17.84
C LEU A 156 7.32 -12.99 19.35
N GLY A 157 7.43 -11.77 19.86
CA GLY A 157 7.79 -11.52 21.24
C GLY A 157 9.23 -11.93 21.63
N GLY A 158 10.12 -12.10 20.63
CA GLY A 158 11.50 -12.53 20.84
C GLY A 158 11.70 -14.04 20.98
N ALA A 159 10.67 -14.85 20.65
CA ALA A 159 10.78 -16.30 20.66
C ALA A 159 11.88 -16.81 19.73
N ASP A 160 12.61 -17.87 20.12
CA ASP A 160 13.68 -18.43 19.30
C ASP A 160 13.17 -19.05 18.00
N ILE A 161 12.02 -19.68 18.05
CA ILE A 161 11.37 -20.29 16.89
C ILE A 161 10.38 -19.30 16.28
N ALA A 162 10.59 -18.97 14.99
CA ALA A 162 9.66 -18.13 14.25
C ALA A 162 8.33 -18.83 14.04
N ARG A 163 7.25 -18.07 14.17
CA ARG A 163 5.89 -18.57 13.89
C ARG A 163 5.05 -17.49 13.25
N ALA A 164 3.91 -17.87 12.69
CA ALA A 164 2.91 -16.96 12.13
C ALA A 164 1.62 -17.05 12.94
N GLU A 165 1.15 -15.91 13.42
CA GLU A 165 -0.16 -15.80 14.07
C GLU A 165 -1.07 -14.88 13.24
N HIS A 166 -2.32 -15.28 13.11
CA HIS A 166 -3.32 -14.53 12.35
C HIS A 166 -4.59 -14.37 13.15
N TYR A 167 -5.23 -13.23 12.96
CA TYR A 167 -6.56 -12.92 13.48
C TYR A 167 -7.44 -12.45 12.35
N SER A 168 -8.73 -12.80 12.40
CA SER A 168 -9.70 -12.39 11.40
C SER A 168 -11.03 -12.06 12.06
N GLU A 169 -11.74 -11.08 11.51
CA GLU A 169 -13.08 -10.68 11.90
C GLU A 169 -13.90 -10.38 10.64
N GLY A 170 -15.16 -10.82 10.63
CA GLY A 170 -15.99 -10.75 9.44
C GLY A 170 -15.61 -11.78 8.37
N THR A 171 -16.01 -11.54 7.13
CA THR A 171 -15.77 -12.43 5.98
C THR A 171 -14.72 -11.84 5.05
N VAL A 172 -13.79 -12.67 4.56
CA VAL A 172 -12.77 -12.26 3.56
C VAL A 172 -12.76 -13.30 2.43
N PRO A 173 -13.63 -13.13 1.41
CA PRO A 173 -13.78 -14.10 0.33
C PRO A 173 -12.65 -13.96 -0.70
N LEU A 174 -11.51 -14.60 -0.45
CA LEU A 174 -10.30 -14.46 -1.28
C LEU A 174 -10.48 -14.98 -2.72
N HIS A 175 -11.33 -15.98 -2.92
CA HIS A 175 -11.57 -16.59 -4.23
C HIS A 175 -12.63 -15.88 -5.08
N THR A 176 -13.44 -15.02 -4.48
CA THR A 176 -14.48 -14.25 -5.20
C THR A 176 -13.85 -13.06 -5.91
N LEU A 177 -13.80 -13.09 -7.26
CA LEU A 177 -13.12 -12.05 -8.06
C LEU A 177 -13.81 -10.68 -7.96
N ARG A 178 -15.14 -10.66 -7.85
CA ARG A 178 -15.92 -9.42 -7.68
C ARG A 178 -15.79 -8.77 -6.29
N ALA A 179 -15.18 -9.46 -5.32
CA ALA A 179 -14.94 -8.92 -3.99
C ALA A 179 -13.79 -7.91 -4.01
N ASP A 180 -14.05 -6.67 -3.58
CA ASP A 180 -12.98 -5.66 -3.41
C ASP A 180 -12.19 -5.98 -2.14
N ILE A 181 -11.06 -6.64 -2.32
CA ILE A 181 -10.12 -6.97 -1.26
C ILE A 181 -8.87 -6.11 -1.47
N ASP A 182 -8.61 -5.27 -0.48
CA ASP A 182 -7.37 -4.53 -0.40
C ASP A 182 -6.33 -5.36 0.36
N TYR A 183 -5.08 -5.34 -0.13
CA TYR A 183 -3.98 -6.12 0.42
C TYR A 183 -2.77 -5.25 0.63
N GLY A 184 -2.18 -5.32 1.82
CA GLY A 184 -0.97 -4.59 2.15
C GLY A 184 0.01 -5.45 2.94
N THR A 185 1.29 -5.20 2.70
CA THR A 185 2.39 -5.80 3.44
C THR A 185 3.26 -4.72 4.05
N ALA A 186 3.80 -5.01 5.24
CA ALA A 186 4.78 -4.17 5.91
C ALA A 186 5.80 -5.03 6.63
N GLU A 187 6.97 -4.49 6.87
CA GLU A 187 8.01 -5.09 7.68
C GLU A 187 8.24 -4.23 8.92
N ALA A 188 8.36 -4.87 10.07
CA ALA A 188 8.73 -4.22 11.32
C ALA A 188 10.15 -4.64 11.71
N ASP A 189 11.02 -3.67 11.90
CA ASP A 189 12.41 -3.90 12.33
C ASP A 189 12.46 -3.97 13.86
N THR A 190 12.71 -5.17 14.38
CA THR A 190 12.81 -5.40 15.82
C THR A 190 14.23 -5.80 16.21
N THR A 191 14.57 -5.71 17.50
CA THR A 191 15.88 -6.13 18.03
C THR A 191 16.17 -7.62 17.80
N TYR A 192 15.13 -8.43 17.59
CA TYR A 192 15.24 -9.88 17.34
C TYR A 192 15.14 -10.26 15.86
N GLY A 193 15.11 -9.28 14.97
CA GLY A 193 14.98 -9.46 13.52
C GLY A 193 13.70 -8.86 12.96
N LYS A 194 13.47 -9.07 11.67
CA LYS A 194 12.32 -8.53 10.96
C LYS A 194 11.05 -9.36 11.22
N LEU A 195 9.94 -8.68 11.43
CA LEU A 195 8.61 -9.26 11.48
C LEU A 195 7.83 -8.86 10.22
N GLY A 196 7.31 -9.84 9.50
CA GLY A 196 6.45 -9.61 8.35
C GLY A 196 4.99 -9.43 8.78
N VAL A 197 4.36 -8.36 8.32
CA VAL A 197 2.93 -8.08 8.54
C VAL A 197 2.20 -8.17 7.21
N LYS A 198 1.07 -8.89 7.19
CA LYS A 198 0.17 -8.99 6.04
C LYS A 198 -1.24 -8.65 6.48
N VAL A 199 -1.92 -7.82 5.70
CA VAL A 199 -3.28 -7.37 5.99
C VAL A 199 -4.16 -7.52 4.76
N TRP A 200 -5.35 -8.07 4.94
CA TRP A 200 -6.42 -8.18 3.93
C TRP A 200 -7.64 -7.48 4.46
N ILE A 201 -8.19 -6.53 3.72
CA ILE A 201 -9.40 -5.80 4.08
C ILE A 201 -10.43 -6.00 3.00
N TYR A 202 -11.59 -6.55 3.37
CA TYR A 202 -12.72 -6.70 2.47
C TYR A 202 -13.67 -5.50 2.63
N ARG A 203 -13.82 -4.73 1.54
CA ARG A 203 -14.67 -3.54 1.50
C ARG A 203 -16.09 -3.83 1.04
N GLY A 204 -16.28 -4.88 0.26
CA GLY A 204 -17.57 -5.28 -0.30
C GLY A 204 -17.43 -5.85 -1.70
N GLU A 205 -18.55 -6.11 -2.36
CA GLU A 205 -18.57 -6.58 -3.74
C GLU A 205 -18.76 -5.41 -4.71
N VAL A 206 -18.03 -5.43 -5.81
CA VAL A 206 -18.18 -4.52 -6.95
C VAL A 206 -18.94 -5.28 -8.02
N LEU A 207 -20.19 -4.90 -8.21
CA LEU A 207 -21.04 -5.45 -9.28
C LEU A 207 -20.86 -4.62 -10.55
N PRO A 208 -20.87 -5.26 -11.74
CA PRO A 208 -20.79 -4.52 -12.99
C PRO A 208 -22.03 -3.59 -13.10
N THR A 209 -21.78 -2.30 -13.20
CA THR A 209 -22.85 -1.34 -13.51
C THR A 209 -23.36 -1.64 -14.91
N LYS A 210 -24.65 -1.91 -15.06
CA LYS A 210 -25.27 -2.00 -16.37
C LYS A 210 -25.05 -0.65 -17.07
N THR A 211 -24.04 -0.56 -17.91
CA THR A 211 -23.89 0.58 -18.82
C THR A 211 -25.08 0.47 -19.77
N ASN A 212 -26.07 1.36 -19.63
CA ASN A 212 -27.10 1.51 -20.66
C ASN A 212 -26.36 1.84 -21.94
N LYS A 213 -26.16 0.83 -22.81
CA LYS A 213 -25.81 1.06 -24.20
C LYS A 213 -26.99 1.85 -24.79
N LYS A 214 -26.85 3.17 -24.92
CA LYS A 214 -27.63 3.97 -25.87
C LYS A 214 -26.99 3.83 -27.24
#